data_c79f72aa191ff3a51f4b1d3ddb051e74
#
_entry.id   c79f72aa191ff3a51f4b1d3ddb051e74
#
_cell.length_a   1.000
_cell.length_b   1.000
_cell.length_c   1.000
_cell.angle_alpha   90.00
_cell.angle_beta   90.00
_cell.angle_gamma   90.00
#
_symmetry.space_group_name_H-M   'P 1'
#
loop_
_entity.id
_entity.type
_entity.pdbx_description
1 polymer ?
#
loop_
_entity_poly.entity_id
_entity_poly.type
_entity_poly.pdbx_seq_one_letter_code
_entity_poly.pdbx_strand_id
1 'polypeptide(L)'
;MKIALMVITDGRWDYLQQTLQSASECLNYPFSQRLLVDDSGESVGFAPDGFDIIRNLPRKGLAGAIQTGWDHLNDDIDFVFHLEDDFVFPEPVDIPWMVEYLEADPSLAQIALHRQPWSPEERQAGSIYKLGPERFTQRPGWISQRHLFTFNPCLYPVEITKYTADLEAELTAALKSDGYRFGYLGNLDDEPRCLHIGVRRSKAYKL
;
A
#
# COMPACT_ATOMS: atom_id res chain seq x y z
N MET A 1 1.27 -20.51 -0.30
CA MET A 1 1.13 -19.05 -0.51
C MET A 1 1.76 -18.33 0.66
N LYS A 2 2.69 -17.44 0.39
CA LYS A 2 3.43 -16.66 1.39
C LYS A 2 3.25 -15.17 1.12
N ILE A 3 2.85 -14.43 2.14
CA ILE A 3 2.62 -12.97 2.04
C ILE A 3 3.61 -12.25 2.94
N ALA A 4 4.27 -11.23 2.41
CA ALA A 4 5.04 -10.29 3.21
C ALA A 4 4.16 -9.10 3.62
N LEU A 5 4.26 -8.67 4.87
CA LEU A 5 3.81 -7.36 5.33
C LEU A 5 5.00 -6.40 5.22
N MET A 6 4.91 -5.42 4.33
CA MET A 6 5.94 -4.41 4.12
C MET A 6 5.42 -3.06 4.59
N VAL A 7 6.02 -2.52 5.63
CA VAL A 7 5.66 -1.23 6.22
C VAL A 7 6.75 -0.21 5.91
N ILE A 8 6.35 0.97 5.42
CA ILE A 8 7.26 2.08 5.11
C ILE A 8 7.01 3.20 6.12
N THR A 9 8.09 3.75 6.69
CA THR A 9 8.02 4.94 7.55
C THR A 9 9.10 5.94 7.20
N ASP A 10 8.81 7.22 7.39
CA ASP A 10 9.78 8.33 7.32
C ASP A 10 10.17 8.89 8.69
N GLY A 11 9.90 8.12 9.76
CA GLY A 11 10.21 8.49 11.14
C GLY A 11 9.07 9.18 11.89
N ARG A 12 7.83 9.03 11.42
CA ARG A 12 6.62 9.50 12.13
C ARG A 12 6.18 8.45 13.15
N TRP A 13 6.99 8.25 14.19
CA TRP A 13 6.86 7.12 15.13
C TRP A 13 5.52 7.05 15.85
N ASP A 14 4.88 8.17 16.10
CA ASP A 14 3.56 8.27 16.72
C ASP A 14 2.44 7.78 15.79
N TYR A 15 2.55 8.00 14.48
CA TYR A 15 1.66 7.41 13.50
C TYR A 15 1.97 5.94 13.30
N LEU A 16 3.24 5.57 13.14
CA LEU A 16 3.65 4.19 12.98
C LEU A 16 3.12 3.29 14.11
N GLN A 17 3.18 3.74 15.37
CA GLN A 17 2.65 2.97 16.49
C GLN A 17 1.15 2.72 16.37
N GLN A 18 0.37 3.75 16.00
CA GLN A 18 -1.08 3.60 15.78
C GLN A 18 -1.37 2.66 14.61
N THR A 19 -0.62 2.80 13.52
CA THR A 19 -0.74 1.94 12.32
C THR A 19 -0.46 0.49 12.66
N LEU A 20 0.66 0.20 13.34
CA LEU A 20 1.03 -1.17 13.70
C LEU A 20 0.06 -1.79 14.70
N GLN A 21 -0.43 -1.03 15.68
CA GLN A 21 -1.46 -1.49 16.60
C GLN A 21 -2.72 -1.87 15.83
N SER A 22 -3.25 -0.98 15.01
CA SER A 22 -4.44 -1.22 14.20
C SER A 22 -4.24 -2.39 13.23
N ALA A 23 -3.07 -2.49 12.59
CA ALA A 23 -2.73 -3.59 11.72
C ALA A 23 -2.72 -4.93 12.47
N SER A 24 -2.19 -4.97 13.69
CA SER A 24 -2.17 -6.20 14.50
C SER A 24 -3.57 -6.69 14.88
N GLU A 25 -4.52 -5.77 15.04
CA GLU A 25 -5.91 -6.06 15.42
C GLU A 25 -6.76 -6.44 14.19
N CYS A 26 -6.52 -5.80 13.03
CA CYS A 26 -7.40 -5.89 11.87
C CYS A 26 -6.83 -6.72 10.70
N LEU A 27 -5.50 -6.85 10.59
CA LEU A 27 -4.87 -7.70 9.57
C LEU A 27 -4.54 -9.08 10.14
N ASN A 28 -5.49 -9.76 10.74
CA ASN A 28 -5.29 -11.06 11.39
C ASN A 28 -4.88 -12.15 10.38
N TYR A 29 -3.62 -12.06 9.90
CA TYR A 29 -3.02 -12.93 8.90
C TYR A 29 -1.60 -13.35 9.33
N PRO A 30 -1.23 -14.65 9.17
CA PRO A 30 0.10 -15.14 9.51
C PRO A 30 1.12 -14.77 8.40
N PHE A 31 1.52 -13.50 8.33
CA PHE A 31 2.53 -13.05 7.38
C PHE A 31 3.83 -13.87 7.50
N SER A 32 4.34 -14.33 6.36
CA SER A 32 5.56 -15.14 6.27
C SER A 32 6.82 -14.29 6.47
N GLN A 33 6.74 -13.00 6.18
CA GLN A 33 7.78 -12.01 6.42
C GLN A 33 7.12 -10.71 6.88
N ARG A 34 7.78 -9.98 7.78
CA ARG A 34 7.36 -8.63 8.20
C ARG A 34 8.56 -7.71 8.08
N LEU A 35 8.50 -6.77 7.15
CA LEU A 35 9.54 -5.78 6.90
C LEU A 35 9.09 -4.40 7.38
N LEU A 36 9.97 -3.71 8.09
CA LEU A 36 9.85 -2.27 8.34
C LEU A 36 11.00 -1.55 7.65
N VAL A 37 10.69 -0.76 6.63
CA VAL A 37 11.66 0.11 5.98
C VAL A 37 11.59 1.48 6.64
N ASP A 38 12.64 1.83 7.36
CA ASP A 38 12.82 3.10 8.04
C ASP A 38 13.63 4.06 7.15
N ASP A 39 12.93 5.01 6.53
CA ASP A 39 13.50 6.06 5.68
C ASP A 39 13.63 7.40 6.43
N SER A 40 13.67 7.38 7.76
CA SER A 40 13.87 8.60 8.56
C SER A 40 15.23 9.28 8.31
N GLY A 41 16.21 8.50 7.88
CA GLY A 41 17.62 8.92 7.78
C GLY A 41 18.33 8.92 9.13
N GLU A 42 17.74 8.32 10.16
CA GLU A 42 18.29 8.20 11.51
C GLU A 42 18.88 6.80 11.72
N SER A 43 20.01 6.73 12.44
CA SER A 43 20.67 5.42 12.70
C SER A 43 19.97 4.60 13.79
N VAL A 44 19.14 5.26 14.60
CA VAL A 44 18.36 4.65 15.69
C VAL A 44 16.91 5.11 15.56
N GLY A 45 16.00 4.17 15.60
CA GLY A 45 14.57 4.44 15.49
C GLY A 45 13.75 3.39 16.21
N PHE A 46 12.44 3.46 16.09
CA PHE A 46 11.52 2.50 16.64
C PHE A 46 11.76 1.12 16.02
N ALA A 47 11.75 0.09 16.84
CA ALA A 47 12.00 -1.29 16.43
C ALA A 47 10.88 -2.19 17.00
N PRO A 48 9.78 -2.38 16.24
CA PRO A 48 8.69 -3.24 16.66
C PRO A 48 9.10 -4.71 16.65
N ASP A 49 8.65 -5.46 17.63
CA ASP A 49 8.90 -6.88 17.71
C ASP A 49 8.37 -7.64 16.49
N GLY A 50 9.13 -8.62 16.03
CA GLY A 50 8.75 -9.49 14.93
C GLY A 50 8.84 -8.86 13.52
N PHE A 51 9.53 -7.72 13.38
CA PHE A 51 9.86 -7.13 12.10
C PHE A 51 11.36 -7.20 11.81
N ASP A 52 11.70 -7.49 10.58
CA ASP A 52 13.02 -7.24 10.01
C ASP A 52 13.10 -5.75 9.67
N ILE A 53 14.06 -5.03 10.26
CA ILE A 53 14.15 -3.57 10.15
C ILE A 53 15.29 -3.19 9.22
N ILE A 54 14.97 -2.45 8.17
CA ILE A 54 15.92 -1.96 7.18
C ILE A 54 15.93 -0.44 7.24
N ARG A 55 17.10 0.16 7.54
CA ARG A 55 17.27 1.61 7.65
C ARG A 55 17.98 2.18 6.44
N ASN A 56 17.36 3.14 5.79
CA ASN A 56 17.99 3.90 4.73
C ASN A 56 18.87 5.01 5.31
N LEU A 57 20.18 4.88 5.12
CA LEU A 57 21.18 5.86 5.52
C LEU A 57 22.11 6.15 4.33
N PRO A 58 21.97 7.32 3.69
CA PRO A 58 21.01 8.39 3.95
C PRO A 58 19.59 8.03 3.48
N ARG A 59 18.63 8.86 3.86
CA ARG A 59 17.25 8.83 3.39
C ARG A 59 17.16 8.77 1.86
N LYS A 60 16.24 7.93 1.33
CA LYS A 60 16.04 7.73 -0.12
C LYS A 60 14.72 8.30 -0.66
N GLY A 61 13.83 8.74 0.22
CA GLY A 61 12.45 9.13 -0.14
C GLY A 61 11.53 7.93 -0.37
N LEU A 62 10.23 8.21 -0.57
CA LEU A 62 9.20 7.16 -0.62
C LEU A 62 9.52 6.08 -1.67
N ALA A 63 9.78 6.47 -2.92
CA ALA A 63 10.10 5.51 -3.99
C ALA A 63 11.34 4.68 -3.66
N GLY A 64 12.40 5.31 -3.16
CA GLY A 64 13.61 4.61 -2.75
C GLY A 64 13.41 3.70 -1.53
N ALA A 65 12.51 4.06 -0.61
CA ALA A 65 12.14 3.22 0.53
C ALA A 65 11.35 1.99 0.08
N ILE A 66 10.40 2.16 -0.85
CA ILE A 66 9.65 1.05 -1.44
C ILE A 66 10.59 0.10 -2.17
N GLN A 67 11.50 0.63 -3.01
CA GLN A 67 12.50 -0.19 -3.69
C GLN A 67 13.38 -0.95 -2.70
N THR A 68 13.81 -0.28 -1.62
CA THR A 68 14.58 -0.96 -0.55
C THR A 68 13.77 -2.11 0.05
N GLY A 69 12.48 -1.95 0.30
CA GLY A 69 11.63 -3.03 0.78
C GLY A 69 11.53 -4.18 -0.20
N TRP A 70 11.33 -3.91 -1.49
CA TRP A 70 11.27 -4.91 -2.54
C TRP A 70 12.57 -5.72 -2.66
N ASP A 71 13.73 -5.05 -2.56
CA ASP A 71 15.06 -5.69 -2.64
C ASP A 71 15.36 -6.62 -1.44
N HIS A 72 14.54 -6.55 -0.35
CA HIS A 72 14.71 -7.35 0.85
C HIS A 72 13.57 -8.37 1.07
N LEU A 73 12.70 -8.55 0.09
CA LEU A 73 11.73 -9.64 0.12
C LEU A 73 12.45 -10.99 -0.02
N ASN A 74 11.99 -11.97 0.75
CA ASN A 74 12.46 -13.34 0.58
C ASN A 74 12.04 -13.90 -0.79
N ASP A 75 12.87 -14.73 -1.39
CA ASP A 75 12.66 -15.30 -2.74
C ASP A 75 11.37 -16.12 -2.87
N ASP A 76 10.79 -16.56 -1.77
CA ASP A 76 9.61 -17.42 -1.73
C ASP A 76 8.32 -16.68 -1.37
N ILE A 77 8.31 -15.35 -1.40
CA ILE A 77 7.13 -14.52 -1.23
C ILE A 77 6.30 -14.50 -2.52
N ASP A 78 5.01 -14.75 -2.40
CA ASP A 78 4.06 -14.74 -3.51
C ASP A 78 3.36 -13.36 -3.65
N PHE A 79 3.05 -12.73 -2.50
CA PHE A 79 2.33 -11.44 -2.46
C PHE A 79 2.95 -10.49 -1.42
N VAL A 80 2.76 -9.20 -1.65
CA VAL A 80 3.17 -8.14 -0.73
C VAL A 80 1.93 -7.37 -0.27
N PHE A 81 1.69 -7.30 1.03
CA PHE A 81 0.77 -6.34 1.64
C PHE A 81 1.57 -5.09 2.00
N HIS A 82 1.34 -4.02 1.23
CA HIS A 82 2.00 -2.72 1.42
C HIS A 82 1.22 -1.86 2.40
N LEU A 83 1.95 -1.18 3.28
CA LEU A 83 1.39 -0.30 4.30
C LEU A 83 2.35 0.87 4.56
N GLU A 84 1.84 2.10 4.58
CA GLU A 84 2.56 3.27 5.07
C GLU A 84 2.25 3.53 6.54
N ASP A 85 3.06 4.34 7.21
CA ASP A 85 3.04 4.54 8.67
C ASP A 85 1.85 5.36 9.20
N ASP A 86 0.94 5.80 8.35
CA ASP A 86 -0.15 6.70 8.71
C ASP A 86 -1.54 6.21 8.27
N PHE A 87 -1.74 4.89 8.27
CA PHE A 87 -3.04 4.27 8.02
C PHE A 87 -3.52 3.45 9.22
N VAL A 88 -4.80 3.55 9.54
CA VAL A 88 -5.47 2.69 10.51
C VAL A 88 -6.68 2.00 9.88
N PHE A 89 -7.05 0.85 10.42
CA PHE A 89 -8.13 0.02 9.89
C PHE A 89 -9.31 0.06 10.86
N PRO A 90 -10.50 0.54 10.44
CA PRO A 90 -11.69 0.58 11.29
C PRO A 90 -12.32 -0.81 11.51
N GLU A 91 -12.05 -1.75 10.61
CA GLU A 91 -12.62 -3.09 10.59
C GLU A 91 -11.59 -4.13 10.13
N PRO A 92 -11.79 -5.42 10.43
CA PRO A 92 -10.95 -6.50 9.92
C PRO A 92 -10.88 -6.51 8.38
N VAL A 93 -9.68 -6.74 7.85
CA VAL A 93 -9.41 -6.84 6.42
C VAL A 93 -9.31 -8.30 6.02
N ASP A 94 -10.11 -8.74 5.07
CA ASP A 94 -10.08 -10.10 4.55
C ASP A 94 -8.99 -10.26 3.49
N ILE A 95 -7.75 -10.48 3.94
CA ILE A 95 -6.59 -10.72 3.08
C ILE A 95 -6.79 -11.95 2.17
N PRO A 96 -7.33 -13.09 2.63
CA PRO A 96 -7.66 -14.22 1.78
C PRO A 96 -8.49 -13.84 0.55
N TRP A 97 -9.54 -13.04 0.70
CA TRP A 97 -10.33 -12.58 -0.45
C TRP A 97 -9.53 -11.72 -1.43
N MET A 98 -8.66 -10.85 -0.92
CA MET A 98 -7.79 -10.05 -1.79
C MET A 98 -6.89 -10.95 -2.64
N VAL A 99 -6.38 -12.03 -2.07
CA VAL A 99 -5.60 -13.05 -2.79
C VAL A 99 -6.43 -13.75 -3.84
N GLU A 100 -7.63 -14.25 -3.48
CA GLU A 100 -8.51 -14.94 -4.42
C GLU A 100 -8.80 -14.10 -5.67
N TYR A 101 -9.00 -12.80 -5.52
CA TYR A 101 -9.22 -11.90 -6.66
C TYR A 101 -7.97 -11.73 -7.53
N LEU A 102 -6.79 -11.63 -6.93
CA LEU A 102 -5.52 -11.53 -7.66
C LEU A 102 -5.19 -12.83 -8.40
N GLU A 103 -5.41 -13.98 -7.78
CA GLU A 103 -5.21 -15.30 -8.41
C GLU A 103 -6.21 -15.57 -9.54
N ALA A 104 -7.46 -15.13 -9.35
CA ALA A 104 -8.51 -15.32 -10.36
C ALA A 104 -8.31 -14.45 -11.62
N ASP A 105 -7.53 -13.40 -11.52
CA ASP A 105 -7.31 -12.43 -12.60
C ASP A 105 -5.84 -11.99 -12.72
N PRO A 106 -5.02 -12.70 -13.49
CA PRO A 106 -3.60 -12.35 -13.65
C PRO A 106 -3.32 -10.96 -14.28
N SER A 107 -4.36 -10.31 -14.84
CA SER A 107 -4.23 -8.92 -15.31
C SER A 107 -4.44 -7.88 -14.21
N LEU A 108 -4.72 -8.31 -12.99
CA LEU A 108 -4.92 -7.44 -11.84
C LEU A 108 -3.60 -7.22 -11.10
N ALA A 109 -3.06 -6.01 -11.17
CA ALA A 109 -1.78 -5.67 -10.54
C ALA A 109 -1.89 -5.49 -9.02
N GLN A 110 -3.05 -5.09 -8.51
CA GLN A 110 -3.28 -4.90 -7.07
C GLN A 110 -4.76 -4.94 -6.72
N ILE A 111 -5.04 -5.22 -5.44
CA ILE A 111 -6.27 -4.85 -4.73
C ILE A 111 -5.90 -3.88 -3.62
N ALA A 112 -6.33 -2.65 -3.72
CA ALA A 112 -6.12 -1.61 -2.71
C ALA A 112 -7.33 -1.49 -1.78
N LEU A 113 -7.10 -0.96 -0.60
CA LEU A 113 -8.16 -0.62 0.34
C LEU A 113 -8.65 0.79 0.06
N HIS A 114 -9.95 0.95 0.10
CA HIS A 114 -10.62 2.20 -0.10
C HIS A 114 -10.42 3.11 1.12
N ARG A 115 -9.89 4.31 0.94
CA ARG A 115 -9.69 5.29 2.01
C ARG A 115 -10.66 6.45 1.89
N GLN A 116 -11.19 6.91 3.01
CA GLN A 116 -12.06 8.08 3.12
C GLN A 116 -11.88 8.72 4.52
N PRO A 117 -12.17 10.00 4.68
CA PRO A 117 -12.39 10.98 3.61
C PRO A 117 -11.06 11.36 2.94
N TRP A 118 -11.12 11.61 1.63
CA TRP A 118 -10.02 12.29 0.96
C TRP A 118 -9.91 13.72 1.48
N SER A 119 -8.69 14.22 1.66
CA SER A 119 -8.51 15.62 2.00
C SER A 119 -9.06 16.53 0.89
N PRO A 120 -9.45 17.78 1.21
CA PRO A 120 -9.84 18.76 0.18
C PRO A 120 -8.76 18.95 -0.87
N GLU A 121 -7.48 18.91 -0.48
CA GLU A 121 -6.33 19.04 -1.36
C GLU A 121 -6.23 17.86 -2.33
N GLU A 122 -6.43 16.63 -1.88
CA GLU A 122 -6.45 15.45 -2.73
C GLU A 122 -7.59 15.47 -3.73
N ARG A 123 -8.78 15.95 -3.30
CA ARG A 123 -9.91 16.14 -4.20
C ARG A 123 -9.62 17.19 -5.28
N GLN A 124 -8.94 18.28 -4.91
CA GLN A 124 -8.51 19.31 -5.85
C GLN A 124 -7.43 18.80 -6.80
N ALA A 125 -6.49 18.00 -6.31
CA ALA A 125 -5.45 17.38 -7.12
C ALA A 125 -5.96 16.34 -8.13
N GLY A 126 -7.25 16.01 -8.10
CA GLY A 126 -7.84 15.11 -9.09
C GLY A 126 -7.81 13.66 -8.67
N SER A 127 -8.00 13.39 -7.38
CA SER A 127 -8.12 12.04 -6.84
C SER A 127 -9.09 11.17 -7.65
N ILE A 128 -8.99 9.86 -7.49
CA ILE A 128 -9.81 8.87 -8.19
C ILE A 128 -11.33 9.16 -8.12
N TYR A 129 -11.81 9.84 -7.07
CA TYR A 129 -13.22 10.23 -6.92
C TYR A 129 -13.70 11.34 -7.84
N LYS A 130 -12.79 12.03 -8.55
CA LYS A 130 -13.18 12.95 -9.65
C LYS A 130 -13.40 12.22 -10.96
N LEU A 131 -12.99 10.99 -11.05
CA LEU A 131 -13.33 10.14 -12.18
C LEU A 131 -14.81 9.79 -12.07
N GLY A 132 -15.56 9.99 -13.12
CA GLY A 132 -16.96 9.59 -13.14
C GLY A 132 -17.13 8.08 -12.90
N PRO A 133 -18.28 7.66 -12.33
CA PRO A 133 -18.52 6.25 -12.00
C PRO A 133 -18.40 5.32 -13.21
N GLU A 134 -18.60 5.84 -14.42
CA GLU A 134 -18.45 5.11 -15.70
C GLU A 134 -17.01 4.62 -15.96
N ARG A 135 -16.04 5.13 -15.22
CA ARG A 135 -14.62 4.72 -15.32
C ARG A 135 -14.27 3.54 -14.44
N PHE A 136 -15.21 3.08 -13.65
CA PHE A 136 -15.09 1.95 -12.76
C PHE A 136 -15.98 0.81 -13.21
N THR A 137 -15.50 -0.41 -13.09
CA THR A 137 -16.30 -1.59 -13.37
C THR A 137 -16.49 -2.35 -12.06
N GLN A 138 -17.74 -2.36 -11.56
CA GLN A 138 -18.09 -3.15 -10.40
C GLN A 138 -17.95 -4.65 -10.72
N ARG A 139 -17.29 -5.35 -9.85
CA ARG A 139 -17.15 -6.82 -9.83
C ARG A 139 -17.74 -7.34 -8.51
N PRO A 140 -18.05 -8.63 -8.39
CA PRO A 140 -18.45 -9.18 -7.10
C PRO A 140 -17.36 -8.97 -6.04
N GLY A 141 -17.64 -8.12 -5.06
CA GLY A 141 -16.75 -7.83 -3.93
C GLY A 141 -15.58 -6.88 -4.20
N TRP A 142 -15.41 -6.35 -5.42
CA TRP A 142 -14.35 -5.40 -5.74
C TRP A 142 -14.67 -4.52 -6.96
N ILE A 143 -13.89 -3.47 -7.13
CA ILE A 143 -14.03 -2.50 -8.21
C ILE A 143 -12.78 -2.56 -9.08
N SER A 144 -12.96 -2.73 -10.40
CA SER A 144 -11.89 -2.65 -11.39
C SER A 144 -11.75 -1.26 -11.96
N GLN A 145 -10.52 -0.79 -12.12
CA GLN A 145 -10.20 0.48 -12.77
C GLN A 145 -8.86 0.40 -13.54
N ARG A 146 -8.61 1.36 -14.44
CA ARG A 146 -7.38 1.45 -15.24
C ARG A 146 -6.67 2.80 -15.11
N HIS A 147 -6.83 3.48 -13.98
CA HIS A 147 -6.38 4.86 -13.86
C HIS A 147 -5.15 5.01 -12.98
N LEU A 148 -5.10 4.30 -11.85
CA LEU A 148 -4.07 4.49 -10.84
C LEU A 148 -3.71 3.19 -10.13
N PHE A 149 -2.43 2.84 -10.16
CA PHE A 149 -1.80 2.03 -9.12
C PHE A 149 -1.53 2.93 -7.92
N THR A 150 -1.78 2.47 -6.72
CA THR A 150 -1.57 3.27 -5.51
C THR A 150 -0.81 2.48 -4.45
N PHE A 151 0.04 3.16 -3.69
CA PHE A 151 0.70 2.62 -2.51
C PHE A 151 -0.10 2.81 -1.20
N ASN A 152 -1.34 3.29 -1.26
CA ASN A 152 -2.25 3.12 -0.13
C ASN A 152 -2.29 1.64 0.28
N PRO A 153 -2.76 1.29 1.49
CA PRO A 153 -2.80 -0.10 1.91
C PRO A 153 -3.37 -1.01 0.83
N CYS A 154 -2.56 -1.92 0.32
CA CYS A 154 -2.90 -2.77 -0.81
C CYS A 154 -2.16 -4.11 -0.78
N LEU A 155 -2.73 -5.09 -1.46
CA LEU A 155 -2.09 -6.36 -1.76
C LEU A 155 -1.77 -6.40 -3.26
N TYR A 156 -0.56 -6.83 -3.61
CA TYR A 156 -0.13 -7.06 -4.98
C TYR A 156 0.77 -8.29 -5.10
N PRO A 157 0.76 -8.98 -6.27
CA PRO A 157 1.68 -10.09 -6.56
C PRO A 157 3.14 -9.62 -6.53
N VAL A 158 4.05 -10.49 -6.10
CA VAL A 158 5.48 -10.16 -6.04
C VAL A 158 6.06 -9.78 -7.41
N GLU A 159 5.45 -10.22 -8.51
CA GLU A 159 5.85 -9.85 -9.87
C GLU A 159 5.84 -8.35 -10.12
N ILE A 160 5.04 -7.59 -9.39
CA ILE A 160 4.99 -6.13 -9.49
C ILE A 160 6.30 -5.50 -9.03
N THR A 161 7.06 -6.15 -8.16
CA THR A 161 8.36 -5.66 -7.69
C THR A 161 9.48 -5.71 -8.75
N LYS A 162 9.21 -6.32 -9.91
CA LYS A 162 10.12 -6.28 -11.07
C LYS A 162 10.13 -4.93 -11.78
N TYR A 163 9.10 -4.12 -11.55
CA TYR A 163 9.06 -2.73 -12.01
C TYR A 163 9.88 -1.87 -11.06
N THR A 164 10.38 -0.74 -11.55
CA THR A 164 11.04 0.23 -10.67
C THR A 164 10.01 0.90 -9.76
N ALA A 165 10.32 1.03 -8.48
CA ALA A 165 9.49 1.74 -7.52
C ALA A 165 9.64 3.26 -7.71
N ASP A 166 9.13 3.76 -8.82
CA ASP A 166 9.04 5.18 -9.13
C ASP A 166 7.78 5.80 -8.49
N LEU A 167 7.46 7.03 -8.86
CA LEU A 167 6.21 7.64 -8.45
C LEU A 167 5.02 6.83 -8.97
N GLU A 168 3.92 6.81 -8.22
CA GLU A 168 2.70 6.06 -8.58
C GLU A 168 2.26 6.27 -10.04
N ALA A 169 2.46 7.48 -10.59
CA ALA A 169 2.09 7.79 -11.97
C ALA A 169 2.91 7.03 -13.00
N GLU A 170 4.23 6.95 -12.80
CA GLU A 170 5.15 6.25 -13.72
C GLU A 170 4.95 4.74 -13.64
N LEU A 171 4.86 4.19 -12.42
CA LEU A 171 4.52 2.78 -12.21
C LEU A 171 3.16 2.43 -12.83
N THR A 172 2.16 3.29 -12.64
CA THR A 172 0.84 3.13 -13.29
C THR A 172 0.97 3.08 -14.81
N ALA A 173 1.77 3.96 -15.41
CA ALA A 173 1.93 4.00 -16.86
C ALA A 173 2.60 2.72 -17.37
N ALA A 174 3.65 2.23 -16.71
CA ALA A 174 4.35 1.02 -17.06
C ALA A 174 3.43 -0.21 -16.97
N LEU A 175 2.73 -0.39 -15.85
CA LEU A 175 1.79 -1.49 -15.65
C LEU A 175 0.64 -1.47 -16.67
N LYS A 176 0.09 -0.30 -16.99
CA LYS A 176 -0.94 -0.16 -18.03
C LYS A 176 -0.42 -0.53 -19.42
N SER A 177 0.83 -0.18 -19.75
CA SER A 177 1.47 -0.58 -21.01
C SER A 177 1.51 -2.09 -21.16
N ASP A 178 1.73 -2.81 -20.05
CA ASP A 178 1.79 -4.26 -20.01
C ASP A 178 0.40 -4.92 -19.85
N GLY A 179 -0.66 -4.11 -19.92
CA GLY A 179 -2.04 -4.60 -19.95
C GLY A 179 -2.70 -4.74 -18.58
N TYR A 180 -2.02 -4.39 -17.50
CA TYR A 180 -2.56 -4.48 -16.15
C TYR A 180 -3.70 -3.49 -15.90
N ARG A 181 -4.54 -3.86 -14.94
CA ARG A 181 -5.57 -3.04 -14.31
C ARG A 181 -5.42 -3.09 -12.80
N PHE A 182 -6.18 -2.29 -12.09
CA PHE A 182 -6.07 -2.12 -10.65
C PHE A 182 -7.43 -2.32 -9.99
N GLY A 183 -7.44 -2.81 -8.77
CA GLY A 183 -8.66 -3.09 -8.01
C GLY A 183 -8.74 -2.31 -6.71
N TYR A 184 -9.99 -2.11 -6.25
CA TYR A 184 -10.29 -1.71 -4.88
C TYR A 184 -11.23 -2.75 -4.26
N LEU A 185 -10.97 -3.13 -3.02
CA LEU A 185 -11.82 -4.05 -2.26
C LEU A 185 -13.16 -3.38 -1.94
N GLY A 186 -14.27 -4.06 -2.22
CA GLY A 186 -15.62 -3.58 -1.93
C GLY A 186 -16.27 -2.80 -3.08
N ASN A 187 -17.16 -1.85 -2.75
CA ASN A 187 -17.89 -1.01 -3.67
C ASN A 187 -17.54 0.47 -3.46
N LEU A 188 -17.83 1.33 -4.45
CA LEU A 188 -17.55 2.77 -4.36
C LEU A 188 -18.26 3.45 -3.19
N ASP A 189 -19.45 2.97 -2.84
CA ASP A 189 -20.28 3.54 -1.77
C ASP A 189 -20.07 2.84 -0.41
N ASP A 190 -19.14 1.89 -0.34
CA ASP A 190 -18.81 1.23 0.92
C ASP A 190 -18.10 2.21 1.88
N GLU A 191 -18.26 1.97 3.18
CA GLU A 191 -17.48 2.66 4.20
C GLU A 191 -15.98 2.40 4.00
N PRO A 192 -15.12 3.33 4.44
CA PRO A 192 -13.68 3.19 4.28
C PRO A 192 -13.13 1.92 4.91
N ARG A 193 -12.32 1.19 4.17
CA ARG A 193 -11.59 0.02 4.67
C ARG A 193 -10.28 0.39 5.38
N CYS A 194 -9.80 1.61 5.17
CA CYS A 194 -8.69 2.19 5.91
C CYS A 194 -8.86 3.70 6.02
N LEU A 195 -8.30 4.29 7.07
CA LEU A 195 -8.33 5.73 7.34
C LEU A 195 -6.91 6.27 7.28
N HIS A 196 -6.70 7.31 6.50
CA HIS A 196 -5.43 8.03 6.46
C HIS A 196 -5.38 9.06 7.60
N ILE A 197 -4.56 8.82 8.61
CA ILE A 197 -4.43 9.66 9.81
C ILE A 197 -3.33 10.72 9.69
N GLY A 198 -2.55 10.69 8.62
CA GLY A 198 -1.41 11.55 8.38
C GLY A 198 -1.80 12.98 8.03
N VAL A 199 -2.05 13.81 9.04
CA VAL A 199 -2.29 15.26 8.85
C VAL A 199 -1.01 16.06 8.69
N ARG A 200 0.14 15.51 9.09
CA ARG A 200 1.47 16.10 8.88
C ARG A 200 2.07 15.50 7.62
N ARG A 201 2.44 16.35 6.67
CA ARG A 201 3.19 15.91 5.50
C ARG A 201 4.49 15.24 5.91
N SER A 202 4.82 14.15 5.24
CA SER A 202 6.12 13.52 5.31
C SER A 202 7.22 14.55 5.02
N LYS A 203 8.36 14.44 5.71
CA LYS A 203 9.56 15.25 5.42
C LYS A 203 10.06 15.05 3.97
N ALA A 204 9.60 14.00 3.29
CA ALA A 204 9.91 13.73 1.89
C ALA A 204 9.27 14.73 0.92
N TYR A 205 8.12 15.30 1.27
CA TYR A 205 7.44 16.31 0.47
C TYR A 205 7.93 17.72 0.88
N LYS A 206 9.19 18.02 0.61
CA LYS A 206 9.62 19.43 0.56
C LYS A 206 9.10 20.01 -0.75
N LEU A 207 8.15 20.93 -0.64
CA LEU A 207 7.83 21.88 -1.69
C LEU A 207 9.00 22.85 -1.87
#